data_49e86955a5f043161ded970d49084d83
#
_entry.id   49e86955a5f043161ded970d49084d83
#
_cell.length_a   1.000
_cell.length_b   1.000
_cell.length_c   1.000
_cell.angle_alpha   90.00
_cell.angle_beta   90.00
_cell.angle_gamma   90.00
#
_symmetry.space_group_name_H-M   'P 1'
#
loop_
_entity.id
_entity.type
_entity.pdbx_description
1 polymer ?
#
loop_
_entity_poly.entity_id
_entity_poly.type
_entity_poly.pdbx_seq_one_letter_code
_entity_poly.pdbx_strand_id
1 'polypeptide(L)'
;MPHTDATSHPPAGTGRGFLLRPAEWALVLAIVLAVVLTALVDANHSYWFQPYASLRDIARNTALLGIFALGATVVIIAGGIDLSSGSMIALSGTVCAATMLLVSPAAMIGFKPAGPVAVTLGCLAALASGFLVGTLHAWLITAIRLPPFIATLATLVGLRSLARALAESATAALTPSKNNLINVADPFFKAIRDNVWIPVAVFAILAVLTWILLTRTVLGRHLYALGGNEEAARLAGIKTEHVKWFAYCFGAMTAALAGLFYVANESAASPTNQARGHELNAIAAAVVGGCSLAGGAGSVTGTVLGTIFMRVVIDAISKIIKTGADVYEGMIVGVVVVIAVTFAQVGQMARGGRYLLPGALGLCMIPTLALLAGGVVAMTAGSRVGIAAGIAALMLLGGLRAWEVRRSASAS
;
A
#
# COMPACT_ATOMS: atom_id res chain seq x y z
N MET A 1 -17.59 17.40 41.92
CA MET A 1 -17.25 17.34 40.49
C MET A 1 -15.73 17.19 40.38
N PRO A 2 -15.15 16.06 40.03
CA PRO A 2 -13.71 15.95 39.80
C PRO A 2 -13.39 16.41 38.39
N HIS A 3 -12.40 17.28 38.27
CA HIS A 3 -11.81 17.74 37.04
C HIS A 3 -11.21 16.54 36.28
N THR A 4 -11.75 16.25 35.11
CA THR A 4 -11.12 15.32 34.17
C THR A 4 -9.92 16.01 33.54
N ASP A 5 -8.74 15.54 33.88
CA ASP A 5 -7.48 15.94 33.27
C ASP A 5 -7.58 15.76 31.75
N ALA A 6 -7.54 16.89 31.06
CA ALA A 6 -7.32 16.95 29.62
C ALA A 6 -5.92 16.36 29.34
N THR A 7 -5.88 15.15 28.84
CA THR A 7 -4.64 14.52 28.36
C THR A 7 -4.07 15.41 27.26
N SER A 8 -3.04 16.17 27.61
CA SER A 8 -2.26 17.00 26.70
C SER A 8 -1.60 16.11 25.64
N HIS A 9 -2.17 16.06 24.44
CA HIS A 9 -1.45 15.58 23.28
C HIS A 9 -0.24 16.49 23.06
N PRO A 10 0.97 15.95 22.93
CA PRO A 10 2.13 16.78 22.60
C PRO A 10 1.87 17.47 21.26
N PRO A 11 2.18 18.76 21.12
CA PRO A 11 1.96 19.50 19.89
C PRO A 11 2.70 18.82 18.75
N ALA A 12 2.03 18.72 17.59
CA ALA A 12 2.62 18.23 16.36
C ALA A 12 3.92 19.00 16.11
N GLY A 13 5.03 18.27 16.18
CA GLY A 13 6.38 18.86 16.14
C GLY A 13 6.58 19.71 14.91
N THR A 14 6.59 21.00 15.11
CA THR A 14 7.02 22.02 14.17
C THR A 14 8.49 21.77 13.80
N GLY A 15 8.73 21.58 12.52
CA GLY A 15 9.95 21.91 11.82
C GLY A 15 11.28 21.64 12.52
N ARG A 16 11.72 20.39 12.56
CA ARG A 16 13.15 20.07 12.60
C ARG A 16 13.51 19.42 11.27
N GLY A 17 14.55 20.00 10.64
CA GLY A 17 15.01 19.67 9.32
C GLY A 17 15.21 18.16 9.10
N PHE A 18 15.47 17.81 7.90
CA PHE A 18 15.79 16.55 7.19
C PHE A 18 16.35 15.34 8.01
N LEU A 19 16.29 15.38 9.32
CA LEU A 19 16.70 14.30 10.22
C LEU A 19 15.54 13.31 10.38
N LEU A 20 15.81 12.09 9.99
CA LEU A 20 14.88 10.96 10.16
C LEU A 20 14.47 10.83 11.64
N ARG A 21 13.20 10.51 11.86
CA ARG A 21 12.67 10.20 13.19
C ARG A 21 13.24 8.87 13.68
N PRO A 22 13.29 8.61 15.00
CA PRO A 22 13.79 7.33 15.53
C PRO A 22 13.11 6.11 14.91
N ALA A 23 11.81 6.17 14.64
CA ALA A 23 11.06 5.11 13.96
C ALA A 23 11.50 4.91 12.50
N GLU A 24 11.85 5.97 11.79
CA GLU A 24 12.35 5.92 10.42
C GLU A 24 13.77 5.30 10.37
N TRP A 25 14.60 5.56 11.37
CA TRP A 25 15.91 4.89 11.52
C TRP A 25 15.76 3.39 11.81
N ALA A 26 14.79 3.00 12.64
CA ALA A 26 14.50 1.59 12.89
C ALA A 26 14.08 0.88 11.61
N LEU A 27 13.32 1.56 10.73
CA LEU A 27 12.90 1.02 9.44
C LEU A 27 14.07 0.89 8.46
N VAL A 28 14.98 1.87 8.43
CA VAL A 28 16.23 1.77 7.65
C VAL A 28 17.06 0.56 8.11
N LEU A 29 17.19 0.36 9.41
CA LEU A 29 17.89 -0.81 9.97
C LEU A 29 17.20 -2.11 9.57
N ALA A 30 15.86 -2.16 9.61
CA ALA A 30 15.09 -3.33 9.19
C ALA A 30 15.27 -3.65 7.70
N ILE A 31 15.34 -2.63 6.83
CA ILE A 31 15.64 -2.79 5.41
C ILE A 31 17.02 -3.40 5.21
N VAL A 32 18.05 -2.83 5.87
CA VAL A 32 19.42 -3.33 5.78
C VAL A 32 19.50 -4.78 6.27
N LEU A 33 18.86 -5.08 7.41
CA LEU A 33 18.83 -6.42 7.96
C LEU A 33 18.14 -7.41 7.00
N ALA A 34 17.02 -7.03 6.41
CA ALA A 34 16.32 -7.87 5.43
C ALA A 34 17.19 -8.17 4.20
N VAL A 35 17.88 -7.16 3.66
CA VAL A 35 18.82 -7.34 2.53
C VAL A 35 19.97 -8.28 2.90
N VAL A 36 20.60 -8.07 4.08
CA VAL A 36 21.72 -8.90 4.55
C VAL A 36 21.28 -10.34 4.77
N LEU A 37 20.15 -10.55 5.47
CA LEU A 37 19.62 -11.90 5.70
C LEU A 37 19.29 -12.61 4.38
N THR A 38 18.67 -11.92 3.43
CA THR A 38 18.38 -12.48 2.11
C THR A 38 19.67 -12.83 1.37
N ALA A 39 20.68 -11.96 1.40
CA ALA A 39 21.96 -12.20 0.75
C ALA A 39 22.70 -13.45 1.31
N LEU A 40 22.48 -13.77 2.60
CA LEU A 40 23.08 -14.93 3.27
C LEU A 40 22.26 -16.22 3.04
N VAL A 41 20.93 -16.12 2.96
CA VAL A 41 20.03 -17.30 2.89
C VAL A 41 19.71 -17.71 1.46
N ASP A 42 19.73 -16.76 0.50
CA ASP A 42 19.45 -17.08 -0.91
C ASP A 42 20.51 -18.01 -1.48
N ALA A 43 20.09 -19.23 -1.80
CA ALA A 43 20.96 -20.27 -2.35
C ALA A 43 21.59 -19.89 -3.71
N ASN A 44 21.00 -18.96 -4.45
CA ASN A 44 21.54 -18.45 -5.71
C ASN A 44 22.47 -17.25 -5.51
N HIS A 45 22.57 -16.73 -4.29
CA HIS A 45 23.35 -15.54 -3.97
C HIS A 45 23.08 -14.37 -4.94
N SER A 46 21.77 -14.16 -5.28
CA SER A 46 21.35 -13.24 -6.36
C SER A 46 21.83 -11.81 -6.11
N TYR A 47 21.89 -11.37 -4.84
CA TYR A 47 22.39 -10.03 -4.49
C TYR A 47 23.91 -9.87 -4.71
N TRP A 48 24.66 -10.98 -4.70
CA TRP A 48 26.10 -10.96 -4.94
C TRP A 48 26.42 -11.09 -6.43
N PHE A 49 25.79 -12.05 -7.12
CA PHE A 49 26.08 -12.32 -8.53
C PHE A 49 25.36 -11.40 -9.50
N GLN A 50 24.18 -10.89 -9.13
CA GLN A 50 23.35 -10.01 -9.97
C GLN A 50 22.85 -8.79 -9.21
N PRO A 51 23.72 -7.97 -8.58
CA PRO A 51 23.31 -6.85 -7.72
C PRO A 51 22.54 -5.80 -8.49
N TYR A 52 22.94 -5.51 -9.74
CA TYR A 52 22.27 -4.52 -10.57
C TYR A 52 20.85 -4.94 -10.95
N ALA A 53 20.64 -6.21 -11.34
CA ALA A 53 19.31 -6.72 -11.68
C ALA A 53 18.39 -6.67 -10.45
N SER A 54 18.85 -7.13 -9.29
CA SER A 54 18.10 -7.10 -8.04
C SER A 54 17.74 -5.68 -7.62
N LEU A 55 18.68 -4.74 -7.67
CA LEU A 55 18.44 -3.33 -7.36
C LEU A 55 17.44 -2.71 -8.32
N ARG A 56 17.57 -3.01 -9.62
CA ARG A 56 16.64 -2.52 -10.66
C ARG A 56 15.22 -3.01 -10.42
N ASP A 57 15.03 -4.29 -10.06
CA ASP A 57 13.71 -4.86 -9.80
C ASP A 57 13.09 -4.31 -8.51
N ILE A 58 13.86 -4.18 -7.43
CA ILE A 58 13.42 -3.53 -6.20
C ILE A 58 13.04 -2.07 -6.48
N ALA A 59 13.88 -1.30 -7.18
CA ALA A 59 13.61 0.10 -7.48
C ALA A 59 12.34 0.29 -8.31
N ARG A 60 12.17 -0.52 -9.38
CA ARG A 60 10.97 -0.51 -10.23
C ARG A 60 9.72 -0.78 -9.41
N ASN A 61 9.70 -1.89 -8.71
CA ASN A 61 8.53 -2.32 -7.96
C ASN A 61 8.24 -1.40 -6.76
N THR A 62 9.27 -0.79 -6.16
CA THR A 62 9.12 0.26 -5.15
C THR A 62 8.44 1.49 -5.75
N ALA A 63 8.85 1.92 -6.95
CA ALA A 63 8.24 3.06 -7.61
C ALA A 63 6.77 2.76 -7.97
N LEU A 64 6.49 1.60 -8.53
CA LEU A 64 5.12 1.19 -8.89
C LEU A 64 4.20 1.18 -7.66
N LEU A 65 4.61 0.56 -6.56
CA LEU A 65 3.85 0.53 -5.31
C LEU A 65 3.79 1.93 -4.68
N GLY A 66 4.90 2.65 -4.66
CA GLY A 66 5.05 3.94 -3.99
C GLY A 66 4.17 5.04 -4.56
N ILE A 67 3.95 5.06 -5.88
CA ILE A 67 3.11 6.08 -6.53
C ILE A 67 1.72 6.12 -5.89
N PHE A 68 1.05 4.99 -5.71
CA PHE A 68 -0.28 4.97 -5.12
C PHE A 68 -0.28 4.80 -3.58
N ALA A 69 0.82 4.33 -2.98
CA ALA A 69 0.99 4.34 -1.53
C ALA A 69 1.06 5.77 -0.97
N LEU A 70 1.62 6.73 -1.72
CA LEU A 70 1.56 8.15 -1.38
C LEU A 70 0.12 8.68 -1.37
N GLY A 71 -0.71 8.23 -2.32
CA GLY A 71 -2.15 8.53 -2.32
C GLY A 71 -2.86 7.94 -1.10
N ALA A 72 -2.62 6.65 -0.83
CA ALA A 72 -3.14 5.99 0.37
C ALA A 72 -2.72 6.71 1.65
N THR A 73 -1.48 7.22 1.72
CA THR A 73 -0.99 8.02 2.85
C THR A 73 -1.82 9.27 3.10
N VAL A 74 -2.16 10.02 2.05
CA VAL A 74 -2.98 11.24 2.17
C VAL A 74 -4.39 10.89 2.66
N VAL A 75 -4.98 9.80 2.13
CA VAL A 75 -6.30 9.32 2.56
C VAL A 75 -6.27 8.86 4.03
N ILE A 76 -5.24 8.11 4.44
CA ILE A 76 -5.09 7.63 5.82
C ILE A 76 -4.88 8.81 6.78
N ILE A 77 -4.02 9.78 6.45
CA ILE A 77 -3.81 10.97 7.27
C ILE A 77 -5.13 11.75 7.44
N ALA A 78 -5.99 11.79 6.42
CA ALA A 78 -7.32 12.40 6.49
C ALA A 78 -8.35 11.59 7.31
N GLY A 79 -7.97 10.44 7.88
CA GLY A 79 -8.86 9.56 8.65
C GLY A 79 -9.71 8.63 7.77
N GLY A 80 -9.34 8.47 6.49
CA GLY A 80 -10.01 7.57 5.56
C GLY A 80 -9.23 6.28 5.30
N ILE A 81 -9.90 5.30 4.68
CA ILE A 81 -9.28 4.09 4.14
C ILE A 81 -9.79 3.92 2.71
N ASP A 82 -8.88 3.73 1.76
CA ASP A 82 -9.21 3.43 0.36
C ASP A 82 -8.73 2.04 -0.01
N LEU A 83 -9.68 1.12 -0.08
CA LEU A 83 -9.45 -0.26 -0.53
C LEU A 83 -9.58 -0.41 -2.06
N SER A 84 -10.01 0.62 -2.77
CA SER A 84 -10.28 0.53 -4.20
C SER A 84 -9.04 0.76 -5.08
N SER A 85 -7.92 1.20 -4.52
CA SER A 85 -6.74 1.65 -5.27
C SER A 85 -6.21 0.60 -6.25
N GLY A 86 -6.17 -0.69 -5.88
CA GLY A 86 -5.78 -1.76 -6.80
C GLY A 86 -6.75 -1.96 -7.97
N SER A 87 -8.05 -1.80 -7.72
CA SER A 87 -9.08 -1.85 -8.78
C SER A 87 -9.08 -0.58 -9.62
N MET A 88 -8.70 0.57 -9.03
CA MET A 88 -8.52 1.82 -9.77
C MET A 88 -7.33 1.73 -10.74
N ILE A 89 -6.22 1.10 -10.34
CA ILE A 89 -5.07 0.78 -11.20
C ILE A 89 -5.55 -0.05 -12.41
N ALA A 90 -6.31 -1.11 -12.16
CA ALA A 90 -6.84 -1.97 -13.20
C ALA A 90 -7.81 -1.23 -14.15
N LEU A 91 -8.71 -0.41 -13.59
CA LEU A 91 -9.66 0.38 -14.38
C LEU A 91 -8.93 1.41 -15.25
N SER A 92 -8.06 2.22 -14.67
CA SER A 92 -7.37 3.28 -15.41
C SER A 92 -6.47 2.72 -16.51
N GLY A 93 -5.75 1.63 -16.23
CA GLY A 93 -4.97 0.92 -17.25
C GLY A 93 -5.85 0.39 -18.38
N THR A 94 -7.01 -0.17 -18.05
CA THR A 94 -7.98 -0.64 -19.04
C THR A 94 -8.58 0.52 -19.83
N VAL A 95 -8.96 1.62 -19.19
CA VAL A 95 -9.47 2.83 -19.87
C VAL A 95 -8.43 3.36 -20.85
N CYS A 96 -7.15 3.43 -20.44
CA CYS A 96 -6.05 3.82 -21.34
C CYS A 96 -5.97 2.92 -22.58
N ALA A 97 -5.84 1.61 -22.37
CA ALA A 97 -5.68 0.63 -23.44
C ALA A 97 -6.92 0.54 -24.34
N ALA A 98 -8.13 0.60 -23.78
CA ALA A 98 -9.37 0.61 -24.54
C ALA A 98 -9.51 1.89 -25.40
N THR A 99 -9.16 3.05 -24.84
CA THR A 99 -9.15 4.31 -25.62
C THR A 99 -8.16 4.23 -26.77
N MET A 100 -6.94 3.72 -26.53
CA MET A 100 -5.95 3.52 -27.60
C MET A 100 -6.47 2.55 -28.67
N LEU A 101 -7.10 1.46 -28.27
CA LEU A 101 -7.68 0.46 -29.16
C LEU A 101 -8.81 1.04 -30.02
N LEU A 102 -9.67 1.88 -29.45
CA LEU A 102 -10.78 2.52 -30.18
C LEU A 102 -10.31 3.63 -31.12
N VAL A 103 -9.26 4.38 -30.75
CA VAL A 103 -8.70 5.46 -31.59
C VAL A 103 -7.83 4.93 -32.71
N SER A 104 -7.07 3.84 -32.48
CA SER A 104 -6.14 3.25 -33.46
C SER A 104 -6.30 1.72 -33.55
N PRO A 105 -7.46 1.20 -33.97
CA PRO A 105 -7.74 -0.25 -33.91
C PRO A 105 -6.77 -1.08 -34.76
N ALA A 106 -6.50 -0.66 -36.00
CA ALA A 106 -5.62 -1.39 -36.90
C ALA A 106 -4.17 -1.48 -36.37
N ALA A 107 -3.69 -0.45 -35.68
CA ALA A 107 -2.38 -0.45 -35.08
C ALA A 107 -2.35 -1.36 -33.85
N MET A 108 -3.30 -1.25 -32.93
CA MET A 108 -3.34 -2.03 -31.71
C MET A 108 -3.54 -3.54 -31.96
N ILE A 109 -4.44 -3.90 -32.88
CA ILE A 109 -4.65 -5.31 -33.29
C ILE A 109 -3.41 -5.87 -34.00
N GLY A 110 -2.73 -5.05 -34.81
CA GLY A 110 -1.52 -5.45 -35.54
C GLY A 110 -0.23 -5.36 -34.70
N PHE A 111 -0.30 -5.10 -33.40
CA PHE A 111 0.86 -4.90 -32.52
C PHE A 111 1.80 -3.80 -33.02
N LYS A 112 1.27 -2.77 -33.67
CA LYS A 112 2.00 -1.61 -34.18
C LYS A 112 1.82 -0.41 -33.22
N PRO A 113 2.70 0.61 -33.34
CA PRO A 113 2.54 1.84 -32.59
C PRO A 113 1.17 2.49 -32.81
N ALA A 114 0.45 2.78 -31.74
CA ALA A 114 -0.87 3.41 -31.80
C ALA A 114 -0.81 4.89 -32.20
N GLY A 115 0.37 5.50 -32.04
CA GLY A 115 0.63 6.89 -32.35
C GLY A 115 0.38 7.84 -31.18
N PRO A 116 0.96 9.06 -31.24
CA PRO A 116 0.97 10.00 -30.13
C PRO A 116 -0.44 10.46 -29.70
N VAL A 117 -1.36 10.61 -30.64
CA VAL A 117 -2.74 11.02 -30.34
C VAL A 117 -3.46 9.97 -29.52
N ALA A 118 -3.39 8.69 -29.92
CA ALA A 118 -4.04 7.61 -29.19
C ALA A 118 -3.45 7.43 -27.78
N VAL A 119 -2.12 7.52 -27.66
CA VAL A 119 -1.42 7.46 -26.36
C VAL A 119 -1.83 8.62 -25.45
N THR A 120 -1.82 9.85 -25.97
CA THR A 120 -2.20 11.03 -25.17
C THR A 120 -3.65 10.96 -24.70
N LEU A 121 -4.58 10.62 -25.60
CA LEU A 121 -5.99 10.47 -25.24
C LEU A 121 -6.20 9.33 -24.24
N GLY A 122 -5.50 8.20 -24.40
CA GLY A 122 -5.53 7.09 -23.46
C GLY A 122 -5.05 7.48 -22.07
N CYS A 123 -3.91 8.18 -21.98
CA CYS A 123 -3.37 8.66 -20.71
C CYS A 123 -4.31 9.69 -20.03
N LEU A 124 -4.86 10.64 -20.81
CA LEU A 124 -5.81 11.63 -20.27
C LEU A 124 -7.10 10.96 -19.78
N ALA A 125 -7.64 10.00 -20.53
CA ALA A 125 -8.84 9.26 -20.14
C ALA A 125 -8.59 8.45 -18.85
N ALA A 126 -7.42 7.83 -18.70
CA ALA A 126 -7.04 7.14 -17.47
C ALA A 126 -7.01 8.08 -16.25
N LEU A 127 -6.36 9.25 -16.39
CA LEU A 127 -6.32 10.23 -15.29
C LEU A 127 -7.72 10.83 -15.00
N ALA A 128 -8.51 11.09 -16.04
CA ALA A 128 -9.90 11.54 -15.86
C ALA A 128 -10.74 10.50 -15.13
N SER A 129 -10.58 9.21 -15.41
CA SER A 129 -11.24 8.15 -14.66
C SER A 129 -10.87 8.14 -13.18
N GLY A 130 -9.60 8.43 -12.83
CA GLY A 130 -9.15 8.60 -11.45
C GLY A 130 -9.84 9.75 -10.74
N PHE A 131 -9.91 10.90 -11.40
CA PHE A 131 -10.61 12.07 -10.86
C PHE A 131 -12.10 11.80 -10.63
N LEU A 132 -12.77 11.16 -11.59
CA LEU A 132 -14.20 10.80 -11.48
C LEU A 132 -14.47 9.83 -10.34
N VAL A 133 -13.64 8.78 -10.20
CA VAL A 133 -13.77 7.80 -9.12
C VAL A 133 -13.47 8.43 -7.77
N GLY A 134 -12.44 9.28 -7.66
CA GLY A 134 -12.14 10.01 -6.43
C GLY A 134 -13.29 10.93 -6.01
N THR A 135 -13.92 11.61 -6.97
CA THR A 135 -15.12 12.43 -6.74
C THR A 135 -16.31 11.58 -6.30
N LEU A 136 -16.51 10.39 -6.93
CA LEU A 136 -17.54 9.45 -6.52
C LEU A 136 -17.33 8.99 -5.06
N HIS A 137 -16.12 8.61 -4.68
CA HIS A 137 -15.82 8.25 -3.29
C HIS A 137 -16.13 9.39 -2.32
N ALA A 138 -15.67 10.60 -2.63
CA ALA A 138 -15.95 11.75 -1.81
C ALA A 138 -17.46 12.00 -1.65
N TRP A 139 -18.23 11.90 -2.73
CA TRP A 139 -19.70 12.06 -2.70
C TRP A 139 -20.38 10.98 -1.85
N LEU A 140 -20.00 9.70 -2.02
CA LEU A 140 -20.54 8.60 -1.21
C LEU A 140 -20.25 8.81 0.29
N ILE A 141 -19.07 9.32 0.64
CA ILE A 141 -18.63 9.48 2.02
C ILE A 141 -19.19 10.75 2.65
N THR A 142 -19.28 11.86 1.91
CA THR A 142 -19.68 13.15 2.48
C THR A 142 -21.18 13.43 2.34
N ALA A 143 -21.76 13.19 1.18
CA ALA A 143 -23.18 13.47 0.91
C ALA A 143 -24.09 12.31 1.36
N ILE A 144 -23.75 11.07 1.00
CA ILE A 144 -24.51 9.87 1.40
C ILE A 144 -24.13 9.43 2.83
N ARG A 145 -22.97 9.88 3.35
CA ARG A 145 -22.44 9.56 4.69
C ARG A 145 -22.14 8.07 4.89
N LEU A 146 -21.75 7.38 3.83
CA LEU A 146 -21.25 6.01 3.95
C LEU A 146 -19.91 6.00 4.70
N PRO A 147 -19.68 5.01 5.58
CA PRO A 147 -18.36 4.78 6.12
C PRO A 147 -17.32 4.59 5.00
N PRO A 148 -16.15 5.23 5.07
CA PRO A 148 -15.12 5.18 4.03
C PRO A 148 -14.79 3.76 3.58
N PHE A 149 -14.62 2.85 4.54
CA PHE A 149 -14.34 1.44 4.29
C PHE A 149 -15.42 0.77 3.42
N ILE A 150 -16.70 1.03 3.69
CA ILE A 150 -17.83 0.43 2.94
C ILE A 150 -17.88 0.99 1.51
N ALA A 151 -17.72 2.30 1.35
CA ALA A 151 -17.73 2.95 0.05
C ALA A 151 -16.60 2.41 -0.85
N THR A 152 -15.36 2.32 -0.32
CA THR A 152 -14.21 1.86 -1.10
C THR A 152 -14.18 0.35 -1.30
N LEU A 153 -14.71 -0.45 -0.36
CA LEU A 153 -14.88 -1.89 -0.52
C LEU A 153 -15.88 -2.22 -1.64
N ALA A 154 -17.00 -1.51 -1.70
CA ALA A 154 -17.97 -1.68 -2.79
C ALA A 154 -17.35 -1.34 -4.14
N THR A 155 -16.60 -0.25 -4.22
CA THR A 155 -15.94 0.16 -5.46
C THR A 155 -14.74 -0.72 -5.81
N LEU A 156 -14.05 -1.34 -4.85
CA LEU A 156 -13.02 -2.36 -5.12
C LEU A 156 -13.56 -3.48 -6.03
N VAL A 157 -14.75 -3.97 -5.73
CA VAL A 157 -15.39 -5.03 -6.54
C VAL A 157 -16.00 -4.43 -7.83
N GLY A 158 -16.70 -3.32 -7.71
CA GLY A 158 -17.38 -2.66 -8.82
C GLY A 158 -16.45 -2.18 -9.92
N LEU A 159 -15.37 -1.46 -9.58
CA LEU A 159 -14.41 -0.92 -10.55
C LEU A 159 -13.65 -2.03 -11.29
N ARG A 160 -13.31 -3.13 -10.61
CA ARG A 160 -12.64 -4.27 -11.25
C ARG A 160 -13.57 -4.98 -12.24
N SER A 161 -14.84 -5.14 -11.88
CA SER A 161 -15.86 -5.71 -12.78
C SER A 161 -16.13 -4.78 -13.97
N LEU A 162 -16.19 -3.46 -13.73
CA LEU A 162 -16.34 -2.46 -14.80
C LEU A 162 -15.13 -2.49 -15.75
N ALA A 163 -13.91 -2.58 -15.24
CA ALA A 163 -12.69 -2.69 -16.05
C ALA A 163 -12.75 -3.94 -16.96
N ARG A 164 -13.19 -5.08 -16.43
CA ARG A 164 -13.35 -6.31 -17.23
C ARG A 164 -14.39 -6.13 -18.32
N ALA A 165 -15.58 -5.63 -17.97
CA ALA A 165 -16.65 -5.38 -18.93
C ALA A 165 -16.22 -4.40 -20.03
N LEU A 166 -15.46 -3.35 -19.68
CA LEU A 166 -14.91 -2.40 -20.64
C LEU A 166 -13.91 -3.07 -21.60
N ALA A 167 -12.98 -3.89 -21.08
CA ALA A 167 -12.02 -4.60 -21.92
C ALA A 167 -12.71 -5.58 -22.88
N GLU A 168 -13.67 -6.36 -22.38
CA GLU A 168 -14.46 -7.29 -23.18
C GLU A 168 -15.30 -6.58 -24.25
N SER A 169 -15.93 -5.45 -23.91
CA SER A 169 -16.73 -4.68 -24.85
C SER A 169 -15.87 -4.03 -25.93
N ALA A 170 -14.73 -3.43 -25.55
CA ALA A 170 -13.82 -2.80 -26.50
C ALA A 170 -13.21 -3.82 -27.46
N THR A 171 -12.82 -5.00 -26.99
CA THR A 171 -12.27 -6.06 -27.84
C THR A 171 -13.35 -6.69 -28.73
N ALA A 172 -14.55 -6.96 -28.21
CA ALA A 172 -15.66 -7.54 -28.98
C ALA A 172 -16.14 -6.62 -30.10
N ALA A 173 -16.01 -5.31 -29.96
CA ALA A 173 -16.37 -4.36 -31.00
C ALA A 173 -15.44 -4.41 -32.23
N LEU A 174 -14.22 -4.92 -32.07
CA LEU A 174 -13.17 -4.81 -33.07
C LEU A 174 -12.53 -6.17 -33.46
N THR A 175 -12.80 -7.23 -32.70
CA THR A 175 -12.26 -8.57 -32.92
C THR A 175 -13.37 -9.62 -32.82
N PRO A 176 -13.24 -10.78 -33.49
CA PRO A 176 -14.24 -11.84 -33.42
C PRO A 176 -14.38 -12.49 -32.03
N SER A 177 -13.42 -12.27 -31.12
CA SER A 177 -13.41 -12.88 -29.79
C SER A 177 -13.44 -11.82 -28.70
N LYS A 178 -14.28 -12.03 -27.68
CA LYS A 178 -14.23 -11.26 -26.44
C LYS A 178 -12.96 -11.62 -25.67
N ASN A 179 -12.14 -10.61 -25.36
CA ASN A 179 -10.95 -10.79 -24.57
C ASN A 179 -10.91 -9.76 -23.46
N ASN A 180 -10.54 -10.18 -22.26
CA ASN A 180 -10.32 -9.29 -21.11
C ASN A 180 -8.88 -8.77 -21.02
N LEU A 181 -8.03 -9.05 -22.02
CA LEU A 181 -6.66 -8.58 -22.13
C LEU A 181 -6.54 -7.70 -23.37
N ILE A 182 -6.02 -6.48 -23.19
CA ILE A 182 -5.69 -5.57 -24.29
C ILE A 182 -4.19 -5.36 -24.31
N ASN A 183 -3.51 -5.89 -25.31
CA ASN A 183 -2.06 -5.74 -25.47
C ASN A 183 -1.72 -4.28 -25.88
N VAL A 184 -0.64 -3.76 -25.30
CA VAL A 184 -0.14 -2.39 -25.56
C VAL A 184 1.33 -2.49 -25.96
N ALA A 185 1.59 -2.50 -27.25
CA ALA A 185 2.92 -2.63 -27.84
C ALA A 185 3.52 -1.28 -28.31
N ASP A 186 3.04 -0.17 -27.78
CA ASP A 186 3.46 1.16 -28.18
C ASP A 186 4.86 1.53 -27.64
N PRO A 187 5.72 2.21 -28.45
CA PRO A 187 7.06 2.63 -28.04
C PRO A 187 7.09 3.48 -26.77
N PHE A 188 6.07 4.30 -26.51
CA PHE A 188 5.97 5.11 -25.31
C PHE A 188 5.92 4.22 -24.04
N PHE A 189 5.05 3.23 -24.00
CA PHE A 189 4.95 2.30 -22.89
C PHE A 189 6.17 1.38 -22.78
N LYS A 190 6.73 0.99 -23.94
CA LYS A 190 7.98 0.24 -23.98
C LYS A 190 9.14 1.03 -23.36
N ALA A 191 9.28 2.32 -23.67
CA ALA A 191 10.31 3.17 -23.08
C ALA A 191 10.18 3.25 -21.53
N ILE A 192 8.95 3.35 -21.00
CA ILE A 192 8.68 3.33 -19.56
C ILE A 192 9.09 1.98 -18.96
N ARG A 193 8.76 0.86 -19.61
CA ARG A 193 9.12 -0.48 -19.16
C ARG A 193 10.63 -0.71 -19.16
N ASP A 194 11.31 -0.33 -20.23
CA ASP A 194 12.73 -0.64 -20.43
C ASP A 194 13.63 0.27 -19.58
N ASN A 195 13.18 1.49 -19.27
CA ASN A 195 13.92 2.44 -18.43
C ASN A 195 13.31 2.56 -17.02
N VAL A 196 13.92 1.86 -16.04
CA VAL A 196 13.50 1.88 -14.64
C VAL A 196 13.52 3.27 -14.01
N TRP A 197 14.35 4.19 -14.52
CA TRP A 197 14.48 5.52 -13.95
C TRP A 197 13.26 6.41 -14.21
N ILE A 198 12.43 6.09 -15.22
CA ILE A 198 11.19 6.83 -15.47
C ILE A 198 10.20 6.66 -14.32
N PRO A 199 9.75 5.44 -13.95
CA PRO A 199 8.86 5.28 -12.79
C PRO A 199 9.50 5.75 -11.48
N VAL A 200 10.81 5.56 -11.29
CA VAL A 200 11.53 6.03 -10.10
C VAL A 200 11.52 7.56 -10.01
N ALA A 201 11.78 8.26 -11.12
CA ALA A 201 11.74 9.72 -11.14
C ALA A 201 10.32 10.25 -10.87
N VAL A 202 9.28 9.63 -11.46
CA VAL A 202 7.90 10.02 -11.21
C VAL A 202 7.50 9.79 -9.76
N PHE A 203 7.89 8.65 -9.18
CA PHE A 203 7.69 8.39 -7.74
C PHE A 203 8.39 9.42 -6.86
N ALA A 204 9.66 9.74 -7.16
CA ALA A 204 10.42 10.73 -6.41
C ALA A 204 9.80 12.14 -6.50
N ILE A 205 9.41 12.56 -7.69
CA ILE A 205 8.70 13.85 -7.90
C ILE A 205 7.40 13.87 -7.11
N LEU A 206 6.60 12.81 -7.21
CA LEU A 206 5.32 12.71 -6.49
C LEU A 206 5.54 12.70 -4.97
N ALA A 207 6.59 12.03 -4.47
CA ALA A 207 6.95 12.05 -3.05
C ALA A 207 7.31 13.46 -2.58
N VAL A 208 8.09 14.21 -3.36
CA VAL A 208 8.42 15.62 -3.05
C VAL A 208 7.16 16.49 -3.07
N LEU A 209 6.31 16.36 -4.08
CA LEU A 209 5.06 17.12 -4.18
C LEU A 209 4.11 16.79 -3.01
N THR A 210 3.98 15.53 -2.65
CA THR A 210 3.17 15.10 -1.50
C THR A 210 3.77 15.59 -0.18
N TRP A 211 5.09 15.59 -0.06
CA TRP A 211 5.78 16.16 1.10
C TRP A 211 5.52 17.66 1.23
N ILE A 212 5.64 18.43 0.14
CA ILE A 212 5.31 19.87 0.12
C ILE A 212 3.85 20.07 0.50
N LEU A 213 2.93 19.32 -0.11
CA LEU A 213 1.50 19.36 0.17
C LEU A 213 1.24 19.19 1.68
N LEU A 214 1.77 18.13 2.28
CA LEU A 214 1.49 17.81 3.68
C LEU A 214 2.20 18.73 4.68
N THR A 215 3.41 19.22 4.37
CA THR A 215 4.23 19.96 5.34
C THR A 215 4.21 21.48 5.15
N ARG A 216 3.97 21.96 3.93
CA ARG A 216 4.11 23.38 3.58
C ARG A 216 2.80 24.08 3.24
N THR A 217 1.69 23.34 3.02
CA THR A 217 0.43 23.94 2.60
C THR A 217 -0.59 24.02 3.74
N VAL A 218 -1.58 24.92 3.59
CA VAL A 218 -2.75 25.01 4.48
C VAL A 218 -3.58 23.73 4.39
N LEU A 219 -3.72 23.18 3.17
CA LEU A 219 -4.49 21.97 2.93
C LEU A 219 -3.88 20.76 3.66
N GLY A 220 -2.53 20.67 3.70
CA GLY A 220 -1.85 19.64 4.50
C GLY A 220 -2.22 19.74 5.98
N ARG A 221 -2.21 20.93 6.56
CA ARG A 221 -2.65 21.14 7.96
C ARG A 221 -4.10 20.73 8.17
N HIS A 222 -4.99 21.05 7.22
CA HIS A 222 -6.40 20.65 7.27
C HIS A 222 -6.56 19.11 7.18
N LEU A 223 -5.74 18.41 6.39
CA LEU A 223 -5.74 16.95 6.31
C LEU A 223 -5.38 16.32 7.67
N TYR A 224 -4.32 16.80 8.33
CA TYR A 224 -3.95 16.33 9.67
C TYR A 224 -5.01 16.68 10.74
N ALA A 225 -5.58 17.88 10.68
CA ALA A 225 -6.63 18.31 11.62
C ALA A 225 -7.90 17.46 11.47
N LEU A 226 -8.32 17.23 10.21
CA LEU A 226 -9.47 16.39 9.87
C LEU A 226 -9.31 14.96 10.42
N GLY A 227 -8.16 14.32 10.14
CA GLY A 227 -7.91 12.96 10.60
C GLY A 227 -7.69 12.85 12.11
N GLY A 228 -7.23 13.92 12.77
CA GLY A 228 -7.07 13.96 14.22
C GLY A 228 -8.41 14.02 14.97
N ASN A 229 -9.27 14.93 14.56
CA ASN A 229 -10.64 15.05 15.08
C ASN A 229 -11.49 15.86 14.10
N GLU A 230 -12.35 15.18 13.34
CA GLU A 230 -13.21 15.80 12.32
C GLU A 230 -14.17 16.83 12.93
N GLU A 231 -14.74 16.54 14.10
CA GLU A 231 -15.69 17.44 14.78
C GLU A 231 -15.02 18.74 15.21
N ALA A 232 -13.84 18.64 15.84
CA ALA A 232 -13.05 19.80 16.22
C ALA A 232 -12.59 20.62 14.99
N ALA A 233 -12.19 19.95 13.91
CA ALA A 233 -11.81 20.60 12.66
C ALA A 233 -12.98 21.39 12.06
N ARG A 234 -14.19 20.81 12.07
CA ARG A 234 -15.41 21.46 11.61
C ARG A 234 -15.77 22.69 12.47
N LEU A 235 -15.69 22.57 13.78
CA LEU A 235 -15.92 23.68 14.71
C LEU A 235 -14.88 24.81 14.55
N ALA A 236 -13.66 24.48 14.13
CA ALA A 236 -12.62 25.44 13.78
C ALA A 236 -12.82 26.10 12.38
N GLY A 237 -13.93 25.82 11.69
CA GLY A 237 -14.27 26.41 10.39
C GLY A 237 -13.64 25.72 9.18
N ILE A 238 -13.01 24.55 9.35
CA ILE A 238 -12.48 23.78 8.23
C ILE A 238 -13.65 23.14 7.47
N LYS A 239 -13.69 23.33 6.14
CA LYS A 239 -14.67 22.67 5.27
C LYS A 239 -14.26 21.21 5.06
N THR A 240 -14.61 20.33 6.02
CA THR A 240 -14.18 18.93 6.08
C THR A 240 -14.53 18.14 4.82
N GLU A 241 -15.67 18.41 4.19
CA GLU A 241 -16.11 17.77 2.95
C GLU A 241 -15.15 18.04 1.78
N HIS A 242 -14.68 19.29 1.62
CA HIS A 242 -13.71 19.64 0.57
C HIS A 242 -12.34 18.98 0.81
N VAL A 243 -11.93 18.87 2.08
CA VAL A 243 -10.68 18.23 2.45
C VAL A 243 -10.76 16.72 2.18
N LYS A 244 -11.87 16.06 2.48
CA LYS A 244 -12.14 14.66 2.12
C LYS A 244 -12.16 14.49 0.61
N TRP A 245 -12.88 15.36 -0.11
CA TRP A 245 -12.92 15.32 -1.58
C TRP A 245 -11.50 15.34 -2.18
N PHE A 246 -10.67 16.28 -1.72
CA PHE A 246 -9.29 16.35 -2.17
C PHE A 246 -8.52 15.07 -1.87
N ALA A 247 -8.63 14.52 -0.64
CA ALA A 247 -7.90 13.32 -0.23
C ALA A 247 -8.23 12.12 -1.13
N TYR A 248 -9.52 11.87 -1.38
CA TYR A 248 -9.96 10.76 -2.23
C TYR A 248 -9.64 10.98 -3.71
N CYS A 249 -9.78 12.20 -4.22
CA CYS A 249 -9.34 12.51 -5.59
C CYS A 249 -7.84 12.33 -5.75
N PHE A 250 -7.02 12.79 -4.81
CA PHE A 250 -5.58 12.59 -4.83
C PHE A 250 -5.22 11.10 -4.79
N GLY A 251 -5.85 10.31 -3.90
CA GLY A 251 -5.66 8.86 -3.82
C GLY A 251 -6.01 8.14 -5.12
N ALA A 252 -7.19 8.42 -5.68
CA ALA A 252 -7.63 7.79 -6.93
C ALA A 252 -6.80 8.24 -8.15
N MET A 253 -6.37 9.50 -8.21
CA MET A 253 -5.50 9.99 -9.29
C MET A 253 -4.10 9.38 -9.24
N THR A 254 -3.51 9.20 -8.05
CA THR A 254 -2.21 8.51 -7.92
C THR A 254 -2.33 7.03 -8.29
N ALA A 255 -3.44 6.37 -7.95
CA ALA A 255 -3.73 5.01 -8.39
C ALA A 255 -3.94 4.94 -9.92
N ALA A 256 -4.64 5.92 -10.50
CA ALA A 256 -4.81 6.01 -11.96
C ALA A 256 -3.47 6.23 -12.68
N LEU A 257 -2.61 7.07 -12.14
CA LEU A 257 -1.25 7.26 -12.65
C LEU A 257 -0.45 5.95 -12.57
N ALA A 258 -0.51 5.24 -11.43
CA ALA A 258 0.13 3.93 -11.29
C ALA A 258 -0.38 2.94 -12.35
N GLY A 259 -1.67 2.97 -12.71
CA GLY A 259 -2.24 2.11 -13.76
C GLY A 259 -1.54 2.23 -15.10
N LEU A 260 -1.12 3.43 -15.50
CA LEU A 260 -0.33 3.64 -16.73
C LEU A 260 1.04 2.93 -16.65
N PHE A 261 1.69 2.99 -15.49
CA PHE A 261 2.97 2.30 -15.26
C PHE A 261 2.81 0.77 -15.21
N TYR A 262 1.69 0.27 -14.66
CA TYR A 262 1.38 -1.16 -14.66
C TYR A 262 1.12 -1.67 -16.09
N VAL A 263 0.38 -0.92 -16.92
CA VAL A 263 0.22 -1.24 -18.35
C VAL A 263 1.57 -1.27 -19.07
N ALA A 264 2.45 -0.31 -18.79
CA ALA A 264 3.80 -0.31 -19.35
C ALA A 264 4.60 -1.55 -18.91
N ASN A 265 4.58 -1.87 -17.61
CA ASN A 265 5.33 -2.98 -17.04
C ASN A 265 4.88 -4.35 -17.60
N GLU A 266 3.56 -4.55 -17.73
CA GLU A 266 2.96 -5.79 -18.22
C GLU A 266 2.81 -5.82 -19.76
N SER A 267 3.02 -4.68 -20.43
CA SER A 267 2.74 -4.48 -21.88
C SER A 267 1.30 -4.82 -22.27
N ALA A 268 0.40 -4.76 -21.33
CA ALA A 268 -1.03 -5.06 -21.50
C ALA A 268 -1.86 -4.46 -20.36
N ALA A 269 -3.13 -4.22 -20.62
CA ALA A 269 -4.14 -4.04 -19.60
C ALA A 269 -4.82 -5.37 -19.30
N SER A 270 -4.68 -5.86 -18.07
CA SER A 270 -5.23 -7.13 -17.58
C SER A 270 -6.09 -6.89 -16.34
N PRO A 271 -7.35 -6.45 -16.48
CA PRO A 271 -8.18 -6.04 -15.34
C PRO A 271 -8.43 -7.14 -14.30
N THR A 272 -8.29 -8.40 -14.68
CA THR A 272 -8.51 -9.54 -13.77
C THR A 272 -7.37 -9.68 -12.76
N ASN A 273 -6.12 -9.53 -13.20
CA ASN A 273 -4.93 -9.85 -12.41
C ASN A 273 -4.14 -8.61 -11.98
N GLN A 274 -4.20 -7.53 -12.79
CA GLN A 274 -3.40 -6.33 -12.59
C GLN A 274 -3.63 -5.70 -11.21
N ALA A 275 -2.57 -5.52 -10.45
CA ALA A 275 -2.55 -4.92 -9.11
C ALA A 275 -3.56 -5.54 -8.11
N ARG A 276 -3.92 -6.82 -8.27
CA ARG A 276 -4.84 -7.51 -7.34
C ARG A 276 -4.16 -7.70 -5.98
N GLY A 277 -4.79 -7.19 -4.91
CA GLY A 277 -4.24 -7.26 -3.55
C GLY A 277 -3.21 -6.18 -3.23
N HIS A 278 -2.78 -5.39 -4.21
CA HIS A 278 -1.78 -4.34 -4.00
C HIS A 278 -2.31 -3.14 -3.19
N GLU A 279 -3.63 -2.97 -3.09
CA GLU A 279 -4.27 -2.01 -2.18
C GLU A 279 -3.84 -2.25 -0.72
N LEU A 280 -3.77 -3.52 -0.30
CA LEU A 280 -3.30 -3.88 1.04
C LEU A 280 -1.80 -3.60 1.21
N ASN A 281 -0.99 -3.84 0.18
CA ASN A 281 0.44 -3.54 0.19
C ASN A 281 0.71 -2.04 0.35
N ALA A 282 -0.11 -1.18 -0.28
CA ALA A 282 0.02 0.27 -0.15
C ALA A 282 -0.34 0.78 1.25
N ILE A 283 -1.46 0.28 1.81
CA ILE A 283 -1.86 0.58 3.18
C ILE A 283 -0.79 0.08 4.16
N ALA A 284 -0.30 -1.16 3.96
CA ALA A 284 0.78 -1.73 4.76
C ALA A 284 2.03 -0.86 4.73
N ALA A 285 2.47 -0.42 3.54
CA ALA A 285 3.63 0.45 3.39
C ALA A 285 3.47 1.77 4.14
N ALA A 286 2.29 2.40 4.07
CA ALA A 286 2.00 3.62 4.80
C ALA A 286 2.00 3.41 6.33
N VAL A 287 1.39 2.31 6.82
CA VAL A 287 1.29 1.98 8.25
C VAL A 287 2.63 1.58 8.83
N VAL A 288 3.39 0.71 8.15
CA VAL A 288 4.78 0.35 8.50
C VAL A 288 5.65 1.60 8.53
N GLY A 289 5.42 2.53 7.59
CA GLY A 289 6.04 3.85 7.55
C GLY A 289 5.59 4.81 8.66
N GLY A 290 4.69 4.39 9.56
CA GLY A 290 4.25 5.14 10.74
C GLY A 290 3.01 6.00 10.54
N CYS A 291 2.20 5.76 9.50
CA CYS A 291 0.88 6.37 9.38
C CYS A 291 -0.10 5.69 10.34
N SER A 292 -0.89 6.50 11.04
CA SER A 292 -1.93 6.02 11.95
C SER A 292 -3.22 5.71 11.20
N LEU A 293 -3.72 4.49 11.28
CA LEU A 293 -5.03 4.13 10.72
C LEU A 293 -6.19 4.88 11.34
N ALA A 294 -6.01 5.46 12.54
CA ALA A 294 -7.00 6.33 13.15
C ALA A 294 -7.00 7.75 12.53
N GLY A 295 -6.06 8.05 11.64
CA GLY A 295 -5.89 9.37 11.03
C GLY A 295 -5.00 10.31 11.84
N GLY A 296 -4.80 11.51 11.32
CA GLY A 296 -4.14 12.63 11.98
C GLY A 296 -2.62 12.50 12.17
N ALA A 297 -2.01 11.38 11.81
CA ALA A 297 -0.57 11.15 11.95
C ALA A 297 0.00 10.32 10.81
N GLY A 298 1.19 10.71 10.35
CA GLY A 298 1.91 10.05 9.26
C GLY A 298 2.99 10.94 8.67
N SER A 299 3.83 10.39 7.80
CA SER A 299 4.83 11.15 7.07
C SER A 299 5.12 10.53 5.69
N VAL A 300 5.45 11.38 4.72
CA VAL A 300 5.85 10.92 3.38
C VAL A 300 7.16 10.13 3.43
N THR A 301 8.13 10.60 4.23
CA THR A 301 9.42 9.90 4.42
C THR A 301 9.22 8.50 4.97
N GLY A 302 8.34 8.38 5.98
CA GLY A 302 7.95 7.08 6.52
C GLY A 302 7.31 6.18 5.45
N THR A 303 6.35 6.68 4.67
CA THR A 303 5.72 5.90 3.59
C THR A 303 6.74 5.46 2.54
N VAL A 304 7.65 6.33 2.12
CA VAL A 304 8.71 5.97 1.15
C VAL A 304 9.56 4.83 1.70
N LEU A 305 10.03 4.94 2.94
CA LEU A 305 10.80 3.88 3.60
C LEU A 305 9.97 2.59 3.78
N GLY A 306 8.70 2.72 4.17
CA GLY A 306 7.78 1.59 4.29
C GLY A 306 7.55 0.87 2.96
N THR A 307 7.46 1.63 1.86
CA THR A 307 7.34 1.05 0.51
C THR A 307 8.62 0.30 0.11
N ILE A 308 9.80 0.86 0.37
CA ILE A 308 11.07 0.18 0.14
C ILE A 308 11.14 -1.11 0.97
N PHE A 309 10.82 -1.02 2.27
CA PHE A 309 10.82 -2.18 3.16
C PHE A 309 9.90 -3.30 2.65
N MET A 310 8.65 -2.97 2.31
CA MET A 310 7.69 -3.93 1.78
C MET A 310 8.22 -4.62 0.51
N ARG A 311 8.81 -3.85 -0.42
CA ARG A 311 9.36 -4.42 -1.68
C ARG A 311 10.61 -5.25 -1.46
N VAL A 312 11.48 -4.87 -0.53
CA VAL A 312 12.63 -5.70 -0.14
C VAL A 312 12.18 -7.02 0.49
N VAL A 313 11.16 -7.01 1.34
CA VAL A 313 10.60 -8.23 1.93
C VAL A 313 9.98 -9.13 0.86
N ILE A 314 9.19 -8.59 -0.07
CA ILE A 314 8.58 -9.36 -1.17
C ILE A 314 9.67 -9.93 -2.10
N ASP A 315 10.69 -9.15 -2.44
CA ASP A 315 11.82 -9.61 -3.26
C ASP A 315 12.61 -10.73 -2.54
N ALA A 316 12.83 -10.59 -1.23
CA ALA A 316 13.46 -11.62 -0.40
C ALA A 316 12.70 -12.96 -0.47
N ILE A 317 11.36 -12.90 -0.36
CA ILE A 317 10.50 -14.08 -0.45
C ILE A 317 10.66 -14.77 -1.81
N SER A 318 10.61 -14.01 -2.90
CA SER A 318 10.72 -14.54 -4.26
C SER A 318 12.09 -15.19 -4.54
N LYS A 319 13.15 -14.74 -3.85
CA LYS A 319 14.50 -15.31 -3.96
C LYS A 319 14.70 -16.55 -3.10
N ILE A 320 14.09 -16.59 -1.92
CA ILE A 320 14.21 -17.73 -0.98
C ILE A 320 13.25 -18.85 -1.38
N ILE A 321 12.01 -18.52 -1.74
CA ILE A 321 10.95 -19.47 -2.12
C ILE A 321 10.86 -19.52 -3.64
N LYS A 322 11.47 -20.53 -4.23
CA LYS A 322 11.57 -20.68 -5.71
C LYS A 322 10.27 -21.08 -6.39
N THR A 323 9.33 -21.68 -5.67
CA THR A 323 8.08 -22.22 -6.24
C THR A 323 6.89 -21.63 -5.49
N GLY A 324 5.97 -20.97 -6.21
CA GLY A 324 4.77 -20.42 -5.61
C GLY A 324 4.99 -19.17 -4.73
N ALA A 325 6.02 -18.38 -5.02
CA ALA A 325 6.34 -17.16 -4.25
C ALA A 325 5.15 -16.18 -4.18
N ASP A 326 4.37 -16.09 -5.25
CA ASP A 326 3.15 -15.30 -5.37
C ASP A 326 2.04 -15.73 -4.37
N VAL A 327 1.95 -17.04 -4.09
CA VAL A 327 1.01 -17.59 -3.10
C VAL A 327 1.39 -17.16 -1.68
N TYR A 328 2.69 -17.14 -1.39
CA TYR A 328 3.20 -16.77 -0.05
C TYR A 328 3.29 -15.26 0.15
N GLU A 329 3.35 -14.46 -0.92
CA GLU A 329 3.42 -12.99 -0.84
C GLU A 329 2.29 -12.42 0.03
N GLY A 330 1.03 -12.77 -0.29
CA GLY A 330 -0.13 -12.28 0.45
C GLY A 330 -0.13 -12.66 1.94
N MET A 331 0.31 -13.88 2.25
CA MET A 331 0.40 -14.36 3.62
C MET A 331 1.47 -13.59 4.41
N ILE A 332 2.64 -13.39 3.86
CA ILE A 332 3.76 -12.71 4.53
C ILE A 332 3.46 -11.22 4.68
N VAL A 333 2.89 -10.59 3.64
CA VAL A 333 2.40 -9.21 3.74
C VAL A 333 1.39 -9.08 4.88
N GLY A 334 0.43 -10.00 4.99
CA GLY A 334 -0.53 -10.02 6.09
C GLY A 334 0.15 -10.10 7.47
N VAL A 335 1.13 -10.98 7.62
CA VAL A 335 1.92 -11.11 8.87
C VAL A 335 2.69 -9.82 9.17
N VAL A 336 3.36 -9.24 8.18
CA VAL A 336 4.11 -7.98 8.33
C VAL A 336 3.18 -6.85 8.77
N VAL A 337 1.98 -6.74 8.17
CA VAL A 337 0.98 -5.74 8.56
C VAL A 337 0.55 -5.92 10.01
N VAL A 338 0.21 -7.15 10.42
CA VAL A 338 -0.19 -7.44 11.79
C VAL A 338 0.92 -7.08 12.78
N ILE A 339 2.16 -7.46 12.47
CA ILE A 339 3.32 -7.12 13.29
C ILE A 339 3.49 -5.61 13.40
N ALA A 340 3.47 -4.89 12.27
CA ALA A 340 3.67 -3.45 12.24
C ALA A 340 2.57 -2.70 13.03
N VAL A 341 1.30 -3.08 12.82
CA VAL A 341 0.17 -2.48 13.55
C VAL A 341 0.26 -2.80 15.03
N THR A 342 0.62 -4.04 15.38
CA THR A 342 0.81 -4.45 16.78
C THR A 342 1.90 -3.62 17.45
N PHE A 343 3.07 -3.46 16.81
CA PHE A 343 4.15 -2.61 17.35
C PHE A 343 3.72 -1.15 17.53
N ALA A 344 2.98 -0.59 16.58
CA ALA A 344 2.44 0.76 16.68
C ALA A 344 1.48 0.90 17.89
N GLN A 345 0.69 -0.12 18.19
CA GLN A 345 -0.25 -0.14 19.30
C GLN A 345 0.40 -0.45 20.65
N VAL A 346 1.43 -1.30 20.69
CA VAL A 346 2.14 -1.68 21.93
C VAL A 346 2.68 -0.46 22.67
N GLY A 347 3.22 0.53 21.94
CA GLY A 347 3.69 1.79 22.53
C GLY A 347 2.58 2.58 23.24
N GLN A 348 1.35 2.51 22.76
CA GLN A 348 0.18 3.14 23.37
C GLN A 348 -0.38 2.28 24.53
N MET A 349 -0.41 0.96 24.38
CA MET A 349 -0.84 0.02 25.41
C MET A 349 0.06 0.08 26.64
N ALA A 350 1.37 0.16 26.45
CA ALA A 350 2.34 0.26 27.53
C ALA A 350 2.14 1.53 28.40
N ARG A 351 1.72 2.64 27.81
CA ARG A 351 1.38 3.89 28.51
C ARG A 351 0.04 3.80 29.25
N GLY A 352 -0.90 2.97 28.75
CA GLY A 352 -2.23 2.77 29.33
C GLY A 352 -2.35 1.58 30.32
N GLY A 353 -1.26 0.92 30.69
CA GLY A 353 -1.28 -0.23 31.58
C GLY A 353 -2.01 -1.47 31.03
N ARG A 354 -2.21 -1.53 29.70
CA ARG A 354 -2.89 -2.67 29.05
C ARG A 354 -1.87 -3.75 28.67
N TYR A 355 -2.28 -5.03 28.81
CA TYR A 355 -1.48 -6.20 28.48
C TYR A 355 -1.67 -6.60 27.01
N LEU A 356 -0.61 -7.11 26.39
CA LEU A 356 -0.66 -7.65 25.02
C LEU A 356 -1.45 -8.95 24.97
N LEU A 357 -1.32 -9.78 26.03
CA LEU A 357 -1.97 -11.08 26.15
C LEU A 357 -2.88 -11.12 27.40
N PRO A 358 -4.02 -10.39 27.42
CA PRO A 358 -4.86 -10.25 28.61
C PRO A 358 -5.69 -11.51 28.89
N GLY A 359 -5.76 -11.91 30.14
CA GLY A 359 -6.70 -12.91 30.65
C GLY A 359 -6.71 -14.25 29.93
N ALA A 360 -7.88 -14.87 29.81
CA ALA A 360 -8.08 -16.14 29.12
C ALA A 360 -7.84 -16.06 27.60
N LEU A 361 -8.17 -14.93 26.97
CA LEU A 361 -7.90 -14.69 25.54
C LEU A 361 -6.41 -14.82 25.21
N GLY A 362 -5.53 -14.21 26.03
CA GLY A 362 -4.09 -14.33 25.84
C GLY A 362 -3.60 -15.77 25.95
N LEU A 363 -4.23 -16.59 26.85
CA LEU A 363 -3.88 -18.00 27.00
C LEU A 363 -4.23 -18.81 25.74
N CYS A 364 -5.37 -18.55 25.11
CA CYS A 364 -5.79 -19.22 23.88
C CYS A 364 -4.98 -18.75 22.66
N MET A 365 -4.57 -17.48 22.64
CA MET A 365 -3.82 -16.92 21.49
C MET A 365 -2.40 -17.47 21.39
N ILE A 366 -1.75 -17.82 22.50
CA ILE A 366 -0.39 -18.37 22.50
C ILE A 366 -0.28 -19.65 21.65
N PRO A 367 -1.06 -20.72 21.92
CA PRO A 367 -1.00 -21.95 21.10
C PRO A 367 -1.48 -21.69 19.67
N THR A 368 -2.48 -20.82 19.45
CA THR A 368 -2.98 -20.50 18.12
C THR A 368 -1.88 -19.86 17.25
N LEU A 369 -1.19 -18.85 17.75
CA LEU A 369 -0.09 -18.20 17.04
C LEU A 369 1.11 -19.12 16.85
N ALA A 370 1.41 -19.97 17.83
CA ALA A 370 2.47 -20.96 17.73
C ALA A 370 2.17 -22.02 16.66
N LEU A 371 0.93 -22.51 16.58
CA LEU A 371 0.49 -23.44 15.54
C LEU A 371 0.50 -22.80 14.15
N LEU A 372 0.04 -21.56 14.02
CA LEU A 372 0.10 -20.83 12.76
C LEU A 372 1.55 -20.62 12.29
N ALA A 373 2.42 -20.15 13.18
CA ALA A 373 3.84 -19.97 12.87
C ALA A 373 4.52 -21.28 12.46
N GLY A 374 4.28 -22.35 13.23
CA GLY A 374 4.79 -23.69 12.95
C GLY A 374 4.26 -24.25 11.63
N GLY A 375 2.97 -24.07 11.36
CA GLY A 375 2.32 -24.55 10.12
C GLY A 375 2.85 -23.85 8.89
N VAL A 376 3.01 -22.54 8.95
CA VAL A 376 3.59 -21.72 7.87
C VAL A 376 5.04 -22.16 7.56
N VAL A 377 5.87 -22.30 8.59
CA VAL A 377 7.25 -22.75 8.43
C VAL A 377 7.33 -24.21 7.96
N ALA A 378 6.40 -25.09 8.39
CA ALA A 378 6.34 -26.46 7.93
C ALA A 378 6.05 -26.56 6.43
N MET A 379 5.20 -25.68 5.90
CA MET A 379 4.87 -25.62 4.47
C MET A 379 6.05 -25.13 3.61
N THR A 380 6.91 -24.27 4.16
CA THR A 380 8.00 -23.63 3.40
C THR A 380 9.35 -24.33 3.58
N ALA A 381 9.68 -24.78 4.79
CA ALA A 381 10.99 -25.33 5.17
C ALA A 381 10.95 -26.78 5.64
N GLY A 382 9.77 -27.44 5.56
CA GLY A 382 9.57 -28.80 5.95
C GLY A 382 9.12 -28.99 7.40
N SER A 383 8.51 -30.17 7.67
CA SER A 383 7.80 -30.44 8.92
C SER A 383 8.67 -30.33 10.19
N ARG A 384 9.94 -30.76 10.12
CA ARG A 384 10.85 -30.70 11.28
C ARG A 384 11.16 -29.25 11.71
N VAL A 385 11.43 -28.39 10.72
CA VAL A 385 11.72 -26.97 10.97
C VAL A 385 10.45 -26.25 11.44
N GLY A 386 9.29 -26.60 10.87
CA GLY A 386 7.99 -26.08 11.30
C GLY A 386 7.64 -26.41 12.75
N ILE A 387 7.88 -27.65 13.19
CA ILE A 387 7.66 -28.05 14.60
C ILE A 387 8.60 -27.24 15.52
N ALA A 388 9.88 -27.12 15.17
CA ALA A 388 10.84 -26.33 15.94
C ALA A 388 10.42 -24.84 16.04
N ALA A 389 9.96 -24.24 14.94
CA ALA A 389 9.46 -22.87 14.89
C ALA A 389 8.19 -22.68 15.74
N GLY A 390 7.26 -23.65 15.70
CA GLY A 390 6.07 -23.63 16.55
C GLY A 390 6.40 -23.70 18.04
N ILE A 391 7.33 -24.58 18.44
CA ILE A 391 7.80 -24.69 19.82
C ILE A 391 8.51 -23.39 20.26
N ALA A 392 9.37 -22.83 19.41
CA ALA A 392 10.05 -21.57 19.70
C ALA A 392 9.06 -20.42 19.90
N ALA A 393 8.03 -20.30 19.03
CA ALA A 393 6.97 -19.31 19.16
C ALA A 393 6.17 -19.50 20.45
N LEU A 394 5.84 -20.75 20.81
CA LEU A 394 5.14 -21.07 22.05
C LEU A 394 5.94 -20.63 23.29
N MET A 395 7.25 -20.93 23.30
CA MET A 395 8.13 -20.54 24.41
C MET A 395 8.27 -19.02 24.50
N LEU A 396 8.44 -18.32 23.37
CA LEU A 396 8.62 -16.88 23.33
C LEU A 396 7.36 -16.14 23.81
N LEU A 397 6.19 -16.52 23.29
CA LEU A 397 4.91 -15.91 23.68
C LEU A 397 4.52 -16.27 25.12
N GLY A 398 4.79 -17.50 25.56
CA GLY A 398 4.59 -17.93 26.94
C GLY A 398 5.50 -17.17 27.91
N GLY A 399 6.75 -16.97 27.55
CA GLY A 399 7.71 -16.17 28.32
C GLY A 399 7.31 -14.69 28.41
N LEU A 400 6.84 -14.12 27.32
CA LEU A 400 6.34 -12.74 27.27
C LEU A 400 5.14 -12.54 28.19
N ARG A 401 4.19 -13.48 28.17
CA ARG A 401 3.06 -13.45 29.09
C ARG A 401 3.49 -13.62 30.58
N ALA A 402 4.39 -14.54 30.85
CA ALA A 402 4.89 -14.71 32.21
C ALA A 402 5.59 -13.44 32.74
N TRP A 403 6.32 -12.76 31.87
CA TRP A 403 6.92 -11.46 32.18
C TRP A 403 5.87 -10.37 32.43
N GLU A 404 4.81 -10.27 31.62
CA GLU A 404 3.70 -9.33 31.81
C GLU A 404 3.01 -9.57 33.17
N VAL A 405 2.69 -10.82 33.50
CA VAL A 405 2.04 -11.18 34.76
C VAL A 405 2.93 -10.84 35.98
N ARG A 406 4.24 -11.10 35.90
CA ARG A 406 5.18 -10.71 36.96
C ARG A 406 5.25 -9.22 37.18
N ARG A 407 5.25 -8.44 36.08
CA ARG A 407 5.29 -6.99 36.16
C ARG A 407 4.02 -6.39 36.77
N SER A 408 2.86 -7.03 36.55
CA SER A 408 1.60 -6.60 37.20
C SER A 408 1.59 -6.88 38.71
N ALA A 409 2.14 -8.04 39.11
CA ALA A 409 2.24 -8.40 40.53
C ALA A 409 3.23 -7.54 41.32
N SER A 410 4.19 -6.90 40.66
CA SER A 410 5.15 -5.98 41.28
C SER A 410 4.66 -4.52 41.32
N ALA A 411 3.54 -4.20 40.65
CA ALA A 411 2.96 -2.85 40.58
C ALA A 411 1.68 -2.71 41.46
N SER A 412 1.18 -3.84 41.99
CA SER A 412 0.12 -3.91 43.01
C SER A 412 0.73 -4.00 44.39
#